data_f8eec4af7979f1b05e24393c66e56501
#
_entry.id   f8eec4af7979f1b05e24393c66e56501
#
_cell.length_a   1.000
_cell.length_b   1.000
_cell.length_c   1.000
_cell.angle_alpha   90.00
_cell.angle_beta   90.00
_cell.angle_gamma   90.00
#
_symmetry.space_group_name_H-M   'P 1'
#
loop_
_entity.id
_entity.type
_entity.pdbx_description
1 polymer ?
#
loop_
_entity_poly.entity_id
_entity_poly.type
_entity_poly.pdbx_seq_one_letter_code
_entity_poly.pdbx_strand_id
1 'polypeptide(L)'
;MEVILIRHTSVDVPKGVCYGQTNVPLRDSFEEEASITAQQLQNDVFDAVFTSPLSRCTRLADHCGYPDAIRDARLKELNFGEWEMQEFDKICDPRLEEWYNDYFHVAATGGESFMMQLQRVSEFLNEVSGKEYKRIAVFAHGGVLICAQIYAGILRMEDAFDALTPYGG
;
A
#
# COMPACT_ATOMS: atom_id res chain seq x y z
N MET A 1 -9.25 -0.57 -18.91
CA MET A 1 -8.95 0.45 -17.88
C MET A 1 -7.48 0.38 -17.53
N GLU A 2 -6.82 1.52 -17.49
CA GLU A 2 -5.44 1.65 -17.02
C GLU A 2 -5.43 2.10 -15.56
N VAL A 3 -4.61 1.47 -14.73
CA VAL A 3 -4.46 1.83 -13.30
C VAL A 3 -3.01 2.23 -13.07
N ILE A 4 -2.79 3.47 -12.66
CA ILE A 4 -1.49 3.98 -12.24
C ILE A 4 -1.40 3.84 -10.72
N LEU A 5 -0.51 2.97 -10.28
CA LEU A 5 -0.29 2.69 -8.86
C LEU A 5 0.88 3.52 -8.35
N ILE A 6 0.70 4.23 -7.25
CA ILE A 6 1.71 5.11 -6.67
C ILE A 6 1.93 4.70 -5.21
N ARG A 7 3.17 4.34 -4.85
CA ARG A 7 3.55 4.08 -3.48
C ARG A 7 3.85 5.40 -2.74
N HIS A 8 3.45 5.51 -1.47
CA HIS A 8 3.80 6.66 -0.62
C HIS A 8 5.32 6.86 -0.51
N THR A 9 5.72 8.05 -0.06
CA THR A 9 7.13 8.40 0.17
C THR A 9 7.70 7.73 1.42
N SER A 10 9.00 7.88 1.66
CA SER A 10 9.71 7.29 2.79
C SER A 10 9.10 7.68 4.15
N VAL A 11 9.12 6.75 5.08
CA VAL A 11 8.58 6.91 6.42
C VAL A 11 9.69 6.96 7.46
N ASP A 12 9.46 7.70 8.56
CA ASP A 12 10.38 7.80 9.69
C ASP A 12 10.04 6.73 10.73
N VAL A 13 10.39 5.49 10.39
CA VAL A 13 10.23 4.33 11.25
C VAL A 13 11.58 3.63 11.36
N PRO A 14 12.03 3.31 12.60
CA PRO A 14 13.29 2.59 12.78
C PRO A 14 13.29 1.25 12.01
N LYS A 15 14.44 0.90 11.46
CA LYS A 15 14.62 -0.38 10.76
C LYS A 15 14.31 -1.54 11.70
N GLY A 16 13.56 -2.54 11.22
CA GLY A 16 13.18 -3.71 11.99
C GLY A 16 11.89 -3.55 12.81
N VAL A 17 11.25 -2.38 12.78
CA VAL A 17 9.94 -2.15 13.39
C VAL A 17 8.85 -2.58 12.43
N CYS A 18 7.91 -3.38 12.94
CA CYS A 18 6.71 -3.81 12.20
C CYS A 18 5.71 -2.65 12.13
N TYR A 19 5.26 -2.30 10.94
CA TYR A 19 4.16 -1.34 10.76
C TYR A 19 3.36 -1.68 9.50
N GLY A 20 2.08 -1.39 9.52
CA GLY A 20 1.19 -1.55 8.38
C GLY A 20 0.11 -0.49 8.37
N GLN A 21 -0.90 -0.61 9.23
CA GLN A 21 -2.02 0.34 9.27
C GLN A 21 -1.82 1.51 10.25
N THR A 22 -0.79 1.49 11.07
CA THR A 22 -0.45 2.64 11.93
C THR A 22 -0.10 3.84 11.08
N ASN A 23 -0.61 5.02 11.42
CA ASN A 23 -0.18 6.29 10.84
C ASN A 23 1.21 6.63 11.37
N VAL A 24 2.22 6.38 10.55
CA VAL A 24 3.61 6.66 10.90
C VAL A 24 4.06 7.99 10.31
N PRO A 25 5.02 8.69 10.95
CA PRO A 25 5.51 9.96 10.44
C PRO A 25 6.29 9.78 9.13
N LEU A 26 6.27 10.81 8.31
CA LEU A 26 7.06 10.89 7.08
C LEU A 26 8.47 11.42 7.43
N ARG A 27 9.44 11.06 6.60
CA ARG A 27 10.80 11.61 6.70
C ARG A 27 10.83 13.08 6.28
N ASP A 28 11.87 13.80 6.72
CA ASP A 28 12.10 15.19 6.35
C ASP A 28 12.28 15.40 4.83
N SER A 29 12.64 14.33 4.11
CA SER A 29 12.74 14.32 2.64
C SER A 29 11.39 14.27 1.91
N PHE A 30 10.26 14.35 2.62
CA PHE A 30 8.92 14.23 2.01
C PHE A 30 8.71 15.22 0.85
N GLU A 31 9.00 16.50 1.05
CA GLU A 31 8.78 17.53 0.02
C GLU A 31 9.56 17.25 -1.26
N GLU A 32 10.80 16.81 -1.13
CA GLU A 32 11.65 16.45 -2.26
C GLU A 32 11.14 15.19 -2.97
N GLU A 33 10.86 14.12 -2.24
CA GLU A 33 10.33 12.86 -2.80
C GLU A 33 8.97 13.09 -3.46
N ALA A 34 8.06 13.80 -2.79
CA ALA A 34 6.73 14.10 -3.30
C ALA A 34 6.76 14.95 -4.57
N SER A 35 7.71 15.89 -4.67
CA SER A 35 7.89 16.72 -5.86
C SER A 35 8.33 15.90 -7.07
N ILE A 36 9.17 14.88 -6.87
CA ILE A 36 9.58 13.94 -7.93
C ILE A 36 8.36 13.16 -8.43
N THR A 37 7.56 12.61 -7.52
CA THR A 37 6.33 11.89 -7.87
C THR A 37 5.35 12.81 -8.62
N ALA A 38 5.16 14.04 -8.13
CA ALA A 38 4.28 15.02 -8.78
C ALA A 38 4.73 15.35 -10.21
N GLN A 39 6.04 15.47 -10.45
CA GLN A 39 6.58 15.69 -11.79
C GLN A 39 6.28 14.53 -12.74
N GLN A 40 6.34 13.29 -12.24
CA GLN A 40 6.01 12.10 -13.04
C GLN A 40 4.55 12.09 -13.47
N LEU A 41 3.66 12.66 -12.67
CA LEU A 41 2.21 12.68 -12.90
C LEU A 41 1.69 13.96 -13.57
N GLN A 42 2.54 14.98 -13.76
CA GLN A 42 2.10 16.33 -14.14
C GLN A 42 1.33 16.43 -15.47
N ASN A 43 1.57 15.52 -16.38
CA ASN A 43 0.91 15.50 -17.70
C ASN A 43 -0.20 14.44 -17.79
N ASP A 44 -0.44 13.72 -16.69
CA ASP A 44 -1.43 12.66 -16.65
C ASP A 44 -2.83 13.23 -16.37
N VAL A 45 -3.81 12.65 -17.04
CA VAL A 45 -5.23 12.94 -16.80
C VAL A 45 -5.90 11.65 -16.35
N PHE A 46 -6.61 11.73 -15.23
CA PHE A 46 -7.31 10.60 -14.64
C PHE A 46 -8.80 10.87 -14.57
N ASP A 47 -9.61 9.85 -14.85
CA ASP A 47 -11.07 9.91 -14.68
C ASP A 47 -11.44 9.90 -13.19
N ALA A 48 -10.64 9.24 -12.36
CA ALA A 48 -10.78 9.23 -10.91
C ALA A 48 -9.42 9.01 -10.23
N VAL A 49 -9.27 9.53 -9.02
CA VAL A 49 -8.08 9.35 -8.18
C VAL A 49 -8.53 8.79 -6.84
N PHE A 50 -7.90 7.69 -6.44
CA PHE A 50 -8.16 6.99 -5.18
C PHE A 50 -6.92 7.03 -4.30
N THR A 51 -7.13 6.96 -3.00
CA THR A 51 -6.05 6.90 -2.02
C THR A 51 -6.39 6.01 -0.83
N SER A 52 -5.39 5.30 -0.30
CA SER A 52 -5.49 4.79 1.05
C SER A 52 -5.80 5.92 2.02
N PRO A 53 -6.65 5.72 3.04
CA PRO A 53 -6.95 6.76 4.03
C PRO A 53 -5.79 7.05 5.00
N LEU A 54 -4.71 6.24 4.98
CA LEU A 54 -3.55 6.47 5.83
C LEU A 54 -2.79 7.73 5.40
N SER A 55 -2.32 8.50 6.39
CA SER A 55 -1.81 9.87 6.17
C SER A 55 -0.64 9.94 5.19
N ARG A 56 0.24 8.95 5.15
CA ARG A 56 1.36 8.92 4.20
C ARG A 56 0.92 8.86 2.74
N CYS A 57 -0.25 8.29 2.47
CA CYS A 57 -0.84 8.26 1.13
C CYS A 57 -1.65 9.52 0.83
N THR A 58 -2.50 9.97 1.75
CA THR A 58 -3.33 11.17 1.54
C THR A 58 -2.48 12.42 1.39
N ARG A 59 -1.37 12.53 2.12
CA ARG A 59 -0.45 13.66 2.00
C ARG A 59 0.27 13.68 0.66
N LEU A 60 0.66 12.52 0.13
CA LEU A 60 1.26 12.45 -1.20
C LEU A 60 0.24 12.80 -2.28
N ALA A 61 -0.97 12.28 -2.21
CA ALA A 61 -2.04 12.62 -3.15
C ALA A 61 -2.33 14.12 -3.15
N ASP A 62 -2.43 14.73 -1.97
CA ASP A 62 -2.62 16.18 -1.81
C ASP A 62 -1.48 16.98 -2.46
N HIS A 63 -0.23 16.62 -2.18
CA HIS A 63 0.95 17.28 -2.77
C HIS A 63 0.99 17.16 -4.30
N CYS A 64 0.53 16.04 -4.85
CA CYS A 64 0.44 15.82 -6.31
C CYS A 64 -0.75 16.54 -6.97
N GLY A 65 -1.54 17.31 -6.21
CA GLY A 65 -2.65 18.10 -6.74
C GLY A 65 -4.01 17.39 -6.68
N TYR A 66 -4.14 16.34 -5.85
CA TYR A 66 -5.37 15.56 -5.70
C TYR A 66 -5.90 15.57 -4.25
N PRO A 67 -6.22 16.77 -3.68
CA PRO A 67 -6.70 16.87 -2.30
C PRO A 67 -8.07 16.18 -2.07
N ASP A 68 -8.83 16.02 -3.15
CA ASP A 68 -10.16 15.39 -3.13
C ASP A 68 -10.14 13.91 -3.55
N ALA A 69 -8.95 13.28 -3.56
CA ALA A 69 -8.81 11.87 -3.88
C ALA A 69 -9.76 11.02 -3.01
N ILE A 70 -10.42 10.07 -3.63
CA ILE A 70 -11.42 9.21 -2.97
C ILE A 70 -10.70 8.24 -2.04
N ARG A 71 -11.00 8.33 -0.75
CA ARG A 71 -10.42 7.44 0.27
C ARG A 71 -11.17 6.11 0.29
N ASP A 72 -10.41 5.02 0.20
CA ASP A 72 -10.97 3.66 0.28
C ASP A 72 -10.18 2.81 1.26
N ALA A 73 -10.84 2.29 2.29
CA ALA A 73 -10.21 1.49 3.35
C ALA A 73 -9.58 0.18 2.83
N ARG A 74 -10.06 -0.33 1.69
CA ARG A 74 -9.52 -1.54 1.05
C ARG A 74 -8.09 -1.32 0.51
N LEU A 75 -7.65 -0.07 0.42
CA LEU A 75 -6.31 0.31 -0.04
C LEU A 75 -5.30 0.46 1.11
N LYS A 76 -5.69 0.22 2.34
CA LYS A 76 -4.76 0.24 3.49
C LYS A 76 -3.69 -0.85 3.36
N GLU A 77 -2.53 -0.60 3.96
CA GLU A 77 -1.47 -1.60 4.08
C GLU A 77 -1.93 -2.78 4.96
N LEU A 78 -1.18 -3.87 4.95
CA LEU A 78 -1.43 -5.04 5.77
C LEU A 78 -1.62 -4.65 7.24
N ASN A 79 -2.68 -5.16 7.86
CA ASN A 79 -2.90 -5.00 9.29
C ASN A 79 -2.07 -6.02 10.06
N PHE A 80 -1.04 -5.56 10.76
CA PHE A 80 -0.21 -6.41 11.61
C PHE A 80 -0.76 -6.57 13.04
N GLY A 81 -1.96 -6.06 13.32
CA GLY A 81 -2.66 -6.26 14.57
C GLY A 81 -1.81 -5.90 15.79
N GLU A 82 -1.65 -6.84 16.71
CA GLU A 82 -0.90 -6.64 17.96
C GLU A 82 0.60 -6.43 17.74
N TRP A 83 1.13 -6.77 16.56
CA TRP A 83 2.56 -6.58 16.26
C TRP A 83 2.90 -5.17 15.78
N GLU A 84 1.90 -4.33 15.49
CA GLU A 84 2.11 -2.96 15.03
C GLU A 84 3.02 -2.19 15.98
N MET A 85 4.04 -1.52 15.41
CA MET A 85 5.00 -0.67 16.10
C MET A 85 5.92 -1.38 17.10
N GLN A 86 6.01 -2.71 17.03
CA GLN A 86 6.99 -3.48 17.77
C GLN A 86 8.18 -3.86 16.89
N GLU A 87 9.37 -3.92 17.46
CA GLU A 87 10.51 -4.50 16.78
C GLU A 87 10.29 -6.00 16.58
N PHE A 88 10.47 -6.51 15.37
CA PHE A 88 10.27 -7.95 15.07
C PHE A 88 11.07 -8.85 16.02
N ASP A 89 12.29 -8.46 16.38
CA ASP A 89 13.15 -9.22 17.27
C ASP A 89 12.63 -9.28 18.71
N LYS A 90 11.69 -8.41 19.08
CA LYS A 90 11.12 -8.30 20.44
C LYS A 90 9.69 -8.84 20.53
N ILE A 91 9.10 -9.25 19.42
CA ILE A 91 7.76 -9.85 19.43
C ILE A 91 7.84 -11.25 20.02
N CYS A 92 7.20 -11.45 21.19
CA CYS A 92 7.17 -12.72 21.92
C CYS A 92 5.88 -13.52 21.63
N ASP A 93 5.39 -13.50 20.40
CA ASP A 93 4.19 -14.20 19.98
C ASP A 93 4.60 -15.46 19.20
N PRO A 94 4.19 -16.67 19.66
CA PRO A 94 4.47 -17.93 18.95
C PRO A 94 3.97 -17.94 17.52
N ARG A 95 2.91 -17.17 17.22
CA ARG A 95 2.34 -17.04 15.89
C ARG A 95 3.29 -16.36 14.88
N LEU A 96 4.26 -15.60 15.36
CA LEU A 96 5.25 -14.96 14.50
C LEU A 96 6.06 -15.98 13.69
N GLU A 97 6.47 -17.10 14.30
CA GLU A 97 7.18 -18.18 13.61
C GLU A 97 6.30 -18.84 12.54
N GLU A 98 5.04 -19.09 12.85
CA GLU A 98 4.07 -19.60 11.88
C GLU A 98 3.92 -18.63 10.70
N TRP A 99 3.87 -17.34 10.97
CA TRP A 99 3.78 -16.30 9.97
C TRP A 99 5.03 -16.25 9.07
N TYR A 100 6.21 -16.34 9.61
CA TYR A 100 7.44 -16.41 8.81
C TYR A 100 7.46 -17.62 7.87
N ASN A 101 6.86 -18.73 8.27
CA ASN A 101 6.79 -19.95 7.45
C ASN A 101 5.71 -19.86 6.37
N ASP A 102 4.62 -19.12 6.60
CA ASP A 102 3.49 -18.98 5.66
C ASP A 102 2.72 -17.67 5.89
N TYR A 103 3.31 -16.54 5.57
CA TYR A 103 2.65 -15.23 5.69
C TYR A 103 1.51 -15.02 4.69
N PHE A 104 1.41 -15.84 3.64
CA PHE A 104 0.26 -15.79 2.74
C PHE A 104 -1.04 -16.17 3.45
N HIS A 105 -1.01 -17.21 4.26
CA HIS A 105 -2.20 -17.77 4.89
C HIS A 105 -2.31 -17.48 6.39
N VAL A 106 -1.20 -17.26 7.07
CA VAL A 106 -1.19 -16.96 8.50
C VAL A 106 -1.39 -15.47 8.73
N ALA A 107 -2.40 -15.10 9.52
CA ALA A 107 -2.64 -13.72 9.92
C ALA A 107 -1.77 -13.35 11.13
N ALA A 108 -1.29 -12.11 11.17
CA ALA A 108 -0.76 -11.53 12.40
C ALA A 108 -1.84 -11.57 13.49
N THR A 109 -1.47 -11.78 14.74
CA THR A 109 -2.41 -11.82 15.87
C THR A 109 -3.22 -10.52 15.94
N GLY A 110 -4.54 -10.62 15.83
CA GLY A 110 -5.43 -9.45 15.77
C GLY A 110 -5.38 -8.68 14.45
N GLY A 111 -4.69 -9.19 13.44
CA GLY A 111 -4.54 -8.57 12.14
C GLY A 111 -5.01 -9.43 10.99
N GLU A 112 -4.33 -9.32 9.85
CA GLU A 112 -4.70 -10.02 8.62
C GLU A 112 -3.53 -10.77 7.99
N SER A 113 -3.85 -11.78 7.16
CA SER A 113 -2.90 -12.46 6.28
C SER A 113 -2.76 -11.71 4.97
N PHE A 114 -1.72 -12.03 4.20
CA PHE A 114 -1.57 -11.49 2.84
C PHE A 114 -2.75 -11.84 1.93
N MET A 115 -3.29 -13.06 2.04
CA MET A 115 -4.47 -13.46 1.26
C MET A 115 -5.71 -12.61 1.57
N MET A 116 -5.89 -12.19 2.82
CA MET A 116 -6.98 -11.28 3.20
C MET A 116 -6.78 -9.90 2.56
N GLN A 117 -5.54 -9.40 2.55
CA GLN A 117 -5.21 -8.15 1.87
C GLN A 117 -5.47 -8.26 0.36
N LEU A 118 -5.02 -9.34 -0.27
CA LEU A 118 -5.25 -9.60 -1.69
C LEU A 118 -6.75 -9.63 -2.02
N GLN A 119 -7.55 -10.24 -1.18
CA GLN A 119 -9.00 -10.29 -1.35
C GLN A 119 -9.62 -8.89 -1.38
N ARG A 120 -9.34 -8.05 -0.36
CA ARG A 120 -9.94 -6.71 -0.30
C ARG A 120 -9.46 -5.78 -1.40
N VAL A 121 -8.19 -5.90 -1.82
CA VAL A 121 -7.66 -5.13 -2.96
C VAL A 121 -8.33 -5.60 -4.26
N SER A 122 -8.53 -6.92 -4.43
CA SER A 122 -9.23 -7.48 -5.59
C SER A 122 -10.69 -7.03 -5.66
N GLU A 123 -11.38 -6.95 -4.53
CA GLU A 123 -12.74 -6.40 -4.46
C GLU A 123 -12.80 -4.94 -4.91
N PHE A 124 -11.85 -4.11 -4.47
CA PHE A 124 -11.71 -2.73 -4.94
C PHE A 124 -11.53 -2.67 -6.47
N LEU A 125 -10.58 -3.46 -7.00
CA LEU A 125 -10.27 -3.46 -8.43
C LEU A 125 -11.45 -3.98 -9.27
N ASN A 126 -12.16 -4.99 -8.80
CA ASN A 126 -13.39 -5.48 -9.45
C ASN A 126 -14.46 -4.38 -9.52
N GLU A 127 -14.67 -3.64 -8.43
CA GLU A 127 -15.65 -2.56 -8.39
C GLU A 127 -15.30 -1.45 -9.37
N VAL A 128 -14.06 -0.93 -9.34
CA VAL A 128 -13.66 0.16 -10.23
C VAL A 128 -13.61 -0.28 -11.70
N SER A 129 -13.31 -1.55 -11.98
CA SER A 129 -13.36 -2.12 -13.34
C SER A 129 -14.77 -2.16 -13.90
N GLY A 130 -15.78 -2.19 -13.06
CA GLY A 130 -17.20 -2.11 -13.45
C GLY A 130 -17.68 -0.69 -13.74
N LYS A 131 -16.87 0.34 -13.49
CA LYS A 131 -17.15 1.74 -13.79
C LYS A 131 -16.70 2.09 -15.22
N GLU A 132 -17.18 3.21 -15.73
CA GLU A 132 -16.79 3.71 -17.05
C GLU A 132 -15.47 4.49 -17.05
N TYR A 133 -14.54 4.17 -16.15
CA TYR A 133 -13.23 4.78 -16.10
C TYR A 133 -12.31 4.20 -17.17
N LYS A 134 -11.57 5.05 -17.86
CA LYS A 134 -10.51 4.65 -18.78
C LYS A 134 -9.15 4.62 -18.09
N ARG A 135 -8.90 5.58 -17.18
CA ARG A 135 -7.63 5.73 -16.49
C ARG A 135 -7.83 6.27 -15.08
N ILE A 136 -7.29 5.56 -14.09
CA ILE A 136 -7.35 5.96 -12.68
C ILE A 136 -5.96 5.98 -12.05
N ALA A 137 -5.79 6.81 -11.00
CA ALA A 137 -4.61 6.78 -10.13
C ALA A 137 -5.00 6.24 -8.75
N VAL A 138 -4.09 5.49 -8.13
CA VAL A 138 -4.27 4.90 -6.80
C VAL A 138 -3.02 5.13 -5.97
N PHE A 139 -3.13 5.96 -4.94
CA PHE A 139 -2.06 6.21 -3.96
C PHE A 139 -2.19 5.20 -2.82
N ALA A 140 -1.20 4.33 -2.68
CA ALA A 140 -1.29 3.22 -1.73
C ALA A 140 0.09 2.80 -1.18
N HIS A 141 0.23 1.53 -0.86
CA HIS A 141 1.33 0.94 -0.11
C HIS A 141 1.98 -0.20 -0.91
N GLY A 142 3.20 -0.56 -0.53
CA GLY A 142 3.95 -1.62 -1.19
C GLY A 142 3.17 -2.93 -1.32
N GLY A 143 2.54 -3.39 -0.25
CA GLY A 143 1.72 -4.62 -0.26
C GLY A 143 0.50 -4.52 -1.17
N VAL A 144 -0.16 -3.37 -1.21
CA VAL A 144 -1.32 -3.12 -2.10
C VAL A 144 -0.89 -3.16 -3.56
N LEU A 145 0.25 -2.56 -3.90
CA LEU A 145 0.79 -2.58 -5.26
C LEU A 145 1.11 -4.02 -5.71
N ILE A 146 1.67 -4.82 -4.82
CA ILE A 146 1.91 -6.25 -5.07
C ILE A 146 0.59 -6.98 -5.34
N CYS A 147 -0.42 -6.78 -4.49
CA CYS A 147 -1.76 -7.38 -4.67
C CYS A 147 -2.38 -7.00 -6.02
N ALA A 148 -2.29 -5.74 -6.41
CA ALA A 148 -2.82 -5.27 -7.68
C ALA A 148 -2.12 -5.92 -8.88
N GLN A 149 -0.81 -6.11 -8.82
CA GLN A 149 -0.05 -6.79 -9.87
C GLN A 149 -0.40 -8.28 -9.97
N ILE A 150 -0.63 -8.94 -8.83
CA ILE A 150 -1.12 -10.34 -8.81
C ILE A 150 -2.52 -10.41 -9.43
N TYR A 151 -3.42 -9.52 -9.04
CA TYR A 151 -4.76 -9.43 -9.61
C TYR A 151 -4.76 -9.28 -11.13
N ALA A 152 -3.87 -8.44 -11.64
CA ALA A 152 -3.73 -8.19 -13.08
C ALA A 152 -3.00 -9.31 -13.84
N GLY A 153 -2.50 -10.34 -13.16
CA GLY A 153 -1.73 -11.42 -13.76
C GLY A 153 -0.31 -11.02 -14.22
N ILE A 154 0.19 -9.86 -13.76
CA ILE A 154 1.53 -9.36 -14.09
C ILE A 154 2.59 -10.02 -13.21
N LEU A 155 2.23 -10.36 -11.99
CA LEU A 155 3.12 -10.91 -10.97
C LEU A 155 2.54 -12.22 -10.45
N ARG A 156 3.38 -13.24 -10.33
CA ARG A 156 2.98 -14.51 -9.69
C ARG A 156 3.06 -14.35 -8.17
N MET A 157 2.17 -15.04 -7.45
CA MET A 157 2.13 -15.00 -5.99
C MET A 157 3.47 -15.42 -5.35
N GLU A 158 4.12 -16.40 -5.89
CA GLU A 158 5.42 -16.89 -5.44
C GLU A 158 6.56 -15.86 -5.55
N ASP A 159 6.43 -14.89 -6.46
CA ASP A 159 7.41 -13.82 -6.71
C ASP A 159 7.03 -12.49 -6.04
N ALA A 160 5.97 -12.49 -5.22
CA ALA A 160 5.30 -11.29 -4.71
C ALA A 160 6.24 -10.25 -4.07
N PHE A 161 7.16 -10.69 -3.21
CA PHE A 161 8.03 -9.76 -2.48
C PHE A 161 9.39 -9.48 -3.14
N ASP A 162 9.66 -10.10 -4.29
CA ASP A 162 10.86 -9.84 -5.08
C ASP A 162 10.74 -8.55 -5.93
N ALA A 163 9.52 -8.05 -6.10
CA ALA A 163 9.19 -6.92 -6.99
C ALA A 163 8.59 -5.73 -6.22
N LEU A 164 9.12 -5.41 -5.03
CA LEU A 164 8.64 -4.30 -4.22
C LEU A 164 8.98 -2.96 -4.89
N THR A 165 7.94 -2.17 -5.19
CA THR A 165 8.11 -0.81 -5.74
C THR A 165 8.81 0.09 -4.72
N PRO A 166 9.81 0.89 -5.11
CA PRO A 166 10.44 1.85 -4.22
C PRO A 166 9.47 2.95 -3.76
N TYR A 167 9.81 3.60 -2.65
CA TYR A 167 9.04 4.74 -2.16
C TYR A 167 8.93 5.84 -3.21
N GLY A 168 7.72 6.40 -3.38
CA GLY A 168 7.43 7.42 -4.39
C GLY A 168 7.38 6.92 -5.83
N GLY A 169 7.54 5.60 -6.02
CA GLY A 169 7.48 4.95 -7.33
C GLY A 169 6.05 4.60 -7.77
#